data_965065e7d6c7bbe09e461d708cefebfa
#
_entry.id   965065e7d6c7bbe09e461d708cefebfa
#
_cell.length_a   1.000
_cell.length_b   1.000
_cell.length_c   1.000
_cell.angle_alpha   90.00
_cell.angle_beta   90.00
_cell.angle_gamma   90.00
#
_symmetry.space_group_name_H-M   'P 1'
#
loop_
_entity.id
_entity.type
_entity.pdbx_description
1 polymer ?
#
loop_
_entity_poly.entity_id
_entity_poly.type
_entity_poly.pdbx_seq_one_letter_code
_entity_poly.pdbx_strand_id
1 'polypeptide(L)'
;MKAKDRVQFRAGLYKSPSISIGTIIACESRDTDVIVVGYSDARIPWPIGRRPRLGAKSLIVFGDLAEAVKQESCLAVAHWFGVSPQTVTVWRRNLGVPAVNPGTRALKSDYFFEPWAMKAKKKAWAKGKDPERCAKIAASKVGKKRPPHVIEAMRIGRTGKPQSAETRKKMSISQQANRGPNKKNTSVT
;
A
#
# COMPACT_ATOMS: atom_id res chain seq x y z
N MET A 1 8.63 16.47 -8.11
CA MET A 1 7.18 16.60 -8.43
C MET A 1 6.62 17.82 -7.70
N LYS A 2 6.02 18.76 -8.43
CA LYS A 2 5.40 19.95 -7.84
C LYS A 2 4.12 19.54 -7.06
N ALA A 3 3.73 20.34 -6.06
CA ALA A 3 2.52 20.02 -5.26
C ALA A 3 1.26 19.86 -6.14
N LYS A 4 1.17 20.63 -7.23
CA LYS A 4 0.08 20.56 -8.21
C LYS A 4 -0.05 19.18 -8.89
N ASP A 5 1.06 18.49 -9.14
CA ASP A 5 1.06 17.21 -9.86
C ASP A 5 0.52 16.06 -9.01
N ARG A 6 0.52 16.22 -7.68
CA ARG A 6 0.05 15.20 -6.72
C ARG A 6 -1.46 15.09 -6.66
N VAL A 7 -2.16 16.14 -7.07
CA VAL A 7 -3.60 16.26 -6.99
C VAL A 7 -4.28 16.19 -8.34
N GLN A 8 -3.55 15.88 -9.41
CA GLN A 8 -4.13 15.66 -10.73
C GLN A 8 -4.81 14.30 -10.80
N PHE A 9 -5.94 14.25 -11.51
CA PHE A 9 -6.55 13.01 -11.92
C PHE A 9 -5.70 12.30 -12.97
N ARG A 10 -5.67 10.99 -12.94
CA ARG A 10 -4.85 10.15 -13.80
C ARG A 10 -5.63 9.11 -14.58
N ALA A 11 -6.81 8.75 -14.09
CA ALA A 11 -7.65 7.74 -14.70
C ALA A 11 -8.75 8.34 -15.57
N GLY A 12 -9.22 9.56 -15.28
CA GLY A 12 -10.32 10.15 -16.05
C GLY A 12 -10.62 11.61 -15.74
N LEU A 13 -11.63 12.12 -16.44
CA LEU A 13 -12.22 13.42 -16.17
C LEU A 13 -13.58 13.18 -15.50
N TYR A 14 -13.77 13.76 -14.32
CA TYR A 14 -14.97 13.61 -13.53
C TYR A 14 -15.78 14.90 -13.56
N LYS A 15 -17.09 14.78 -13.72
CA LYS A 15 -18.00 15.92 -13.86
C LYS A 15 -19.01 15.95 -12.71
N SER A 16 -19.44 17.15 -12.36
CA SER A 16 -20.56 17.35 -11.44
C SER A 16 -21.85 16.84 -12.06
N PRO A 17 -22.63 16.00 -11.39
CA PRO A 17 -23.95 15.61 -11.88
C PRO A 17 -24.96 16.75 -11.70
N SER A 18 -25.91 16.90 -12.61
CA SER A 18 -27.00 17.84 -12.47
C SER A 18 -28.24 17.12 -11.89
N ILE A 19 -28.46 17.29 -10.58
CA ILE A 19 -29.52 16.60 -9.85
C ILE A 19 -30.30 17.62 -9.02
N SER A 20 -31.60 17.53 -9.02
CA SER A 20 -32.48 18.45 -8.29
C SER A 20 -32.43 18.18 -6.79
N ILE A 21 -32.49 19.27 -6.00
CA ILE A 21 -32.64 19.17 -4.54
C ILE A 21 -33.97 18.43 -4.24
N GLY A 22 -33.93 17.57 -3.24
CA GLY A 22 -35.07 16.72 -2.86
C GLY A 22 -35.04 15.33 -3.53
N THR A 23 -34.21 15.11 -4.55
CA THR A 23 -34.07 13.79 -5.19
C THR A 23 -33.46 12.78 -4.21
N ILE A 24 -33.98 11.56 -4.26
CA ILE A 24 -33.43 10.43 -3.47
C ILE A 24 -32.42 9.70 -4.32
N ILE A 25 -31.23 9.47 -3.78
CA ILE A 25 -30.12 8.78 -4.45
C ILE A 25 -29.51 7.75 -3.53
N ALA A 26 -29.23 6.57 -4.07
CA ALA A 26 -28.46 5.54 -3.37
C ALA A 26 -26.99 5.97 -3.18
N CYS A 27 -26.50 5.94 -1.94
CA CYS A 27 -25.12 6.24 -1.62
C CYS A 27 -24.31 4.94 -1.49
N GLU A 28 -23.47 4.63 -2.48
CA GLU A 28 -22.70 3.39 -2.55
C GLU A 28 -21.82 3.16 -1.30
N SER A 29 -21.23 4.22 -0.73
CA SER A 29 -20.34 4.07 0.43
C SER A 29 -21.08 3.83 1.75
N ARG A 30 -22.39 4.02 1.78
CA ARG A 30 -23.23 3.85 2.99
C ARG A 30 -24.27 2.77 2.84
N ASP A 31 -24.43 2.25 1.64
CA ASP A 31 -25.48 1.29 1.28
C ASP A 31 -26.87 1.75 1.76
N THR A 32 -27.20 3.03 1.53
CA THR A 32 -28.46 3.64 1.94
C THR A 32 -28.86 4.76 1.00
N ASP A 33 -30.16 4.94 0.86
CA ASP A 33 -30.73 6.08 0.18
C ASP A 33 -30.60 7.35 1.01
N VAL A 34 -30.29 8.45 0.32
CA VAL A 34 -30.12 9.79 0.93
C VAL A 34 -30.84 10.82 0.06
N ILE A 35 -31.37 11.86 0.71
CA ILE A 35 -32.04 12.97 0.03
C ILE A 35 -31.01 14.04 -0.27
N VAL A 36 -30.96 14.51 -1.52
CA VAL A 36 -30.10 15.64 -1.93
C VAL A 36 -30.60 16.91 -1.28
N VAL A 37 -29.75 17.59 -0.50
CA VAL A 37 -30.09 18.83 0.21
C VAL A 37 -29.30 20.04 -0.30
N GLY A 38 -28.41 19.86 -1.27
CA GLY A 38 -27.60 20.93 -1.85
C GLY A 38 -26.35 20.40 -2.52
N TYR A 39 -25.44 21.30 -2.87
CA TYR A 39 -24.14 20.99 -3.48
C TYR A 39 -23.00 21.52 -2.62
N SER A 40 -21.84 20.92 -2.76
CA SER A 40 -20.59 21.37 -2.12
C SER A 40 -20.01 22.56 -2.87
N ASP A 41 -19.23 23.38 -2.15
CA ASP A 41 -18.42 24.47 -2.70
C ASP A 41 -16.99 23.99 -3.01
N ALA A 42 -16.89 22.84 -3.65
CA ALA A 42 -15.62 22.23 -4.06
C ALA A 42 -15.28 22.59 -5.52
N ARG A 43 -14.06 22.27 -5.97
CA ARG A 43 -13.65 22.44 -7.39
C ARG A 43 -14.52 21.66 -8.34
N ILE A 44 -14.97 20.50 -7.94
CA ILE A 44 -16.05 19.77 -8.58
C ILE A 44 -17.23 19.80 -7.59
N PRO A 45 -18.23 20.68 -7.80
CA PRO A 45 -19.41 20.73 -6.95
C PRO A 45 -20.11 19.37 -6.93
N TRP A 46 -20.40 18.84 -5.77
CA TRP A 46 -20.97 17.50 -5.67
C TRP A 46 -22.20 17.49 -4.76
N PRO A 47 -23.23 16.68 -5.05
CA PRO A 47 -24.43 16.62 -4.25
C PRO A 47 -24.14 16.22 -2.80
N ILE A 48 -24.70 16.99 -1.89
CA ILE A 48 -24.69 16.73 -0.46
C ILE A 48 -26.00 16.04 -0.08
N GLY A 49 -25.89 14.91 0.58
CA GLY A 49 -27.04 14.15 1.03
C GLY A 49 -27.20 14.17 2.55
N ARG A 50 -28.46 14.01 2.98
CA ARG A 50 -28.86 13.84 4.36
C ARG A 50 -29.69 12.57 4.50
N ARG A 51 -29.41 11.77 5.51
CA ARG A 51 -30.28 10.64 5.88
C ARG A 51 -31.61 11.15 6.45
N PRO A 52 -32.74 10.51 6.17
CA PRO A 52 -34.05 11.00 6.60
C PRO A 52 -34.20 11.24 8.10
N ARG A 53 -33.44 10.55 8.95
CA ARG A 53 -33.56 10.65 10.43
C ARG A 53 -32.28 11.06 11.15
N LEU A 54 -31.17 11.29 10.44
CA LEU A 54 -29.86 11.59 11.05
C LEU A 54 -29.25 12.84 10.42
N GLY A 55 -28.90 13.81 11.27
CA GLY A 55 -28.59 15.19 10.89
C GLY A 55 -27.31 15.48 10.10
N ALA A 56 -26.35 14.56 10.02
CA ALA A 56 -25.06 14.87 9.39
C ALA A 56 -25.18 14.92 7.86
N LYS A 57 -24.83 16.08 7.30
CA LYS A 57 -24.71 16.29 5.85
C LYS A 57 -23.34 15.77 5.36
N SER A 58 -23.29 15.11 4.22
CA SER A 58 -22.04 14.72 3.58
C SER A 58 -22.24 14.51 2.08
N LEU A 59 -21.14 14.47 1.32
CA LEU A 59 -21.19 14.12 -0.08
C LEU A 59 -21.81 12.73 -0.28
N ILE A 60 -22.62 12.59 -1.32
CA ILE A 60 -23.22 11.33 -1.75
C ILE A 60 -22.24 10.62 -2.66
N VAL A 61 -21.76 9.45 -2.26
CA VAL A 61 -20.83 8.67 -3.08
C VAL A 61 -21.60 7.82 -4.08
N PHE A 62 -21.60 8.22 -5.35
CA PHE A 62 -22.22 7.52 -6.48
C PHE A 62 -21.55 7.97 -7.78
N GLY A 63 -21.76 7.25 -8.87
CA GLY A 63 -21.32 7.64 -10.22
C GLY A 63 -19.84 8.06 -10.28
N ASP A 64 -19.56 9.22 -10.87
CA ASP A 64 -18.21 9.73 -11.09
C ASP A 64 -17.38 9.87 -9.80
N LEU A 65 -17.99 10.23 -8.66
CA LEU A 65 -17.28 10.27 -7.39
C LEU A 65 -16.92 8.87 -6.92
N ALA A 66 -17.81 7.90 -7.04
CA ALA A 66 -17.52 6.52 -6.68
C ALA A 66 -16.38 5.96 -7.55
N GLU A 67 -16.40 6.25 -8.85
CA GLU A 67 -15.34 5.86 -9.76
C GLU A 67 -14.01 6.56 -9.45
N ALA A 68 -14.02 7.86 -9.16
CA ALA A 68 -12.84 8.58 -8.71
C ALA A 68 -12.24 7.97 -7.44
N VAL A 69 -13.06 7.58 -6.46
CA VAL A 69 -12.60 6.90 -5.23
C VAL A 69 -11.94 5.56 -5.54
N LYS A 70 -12.46 4.80 -6.52
CA LYS A 70 -11.91 3.50 -6.96
C LYS A 70 -10.59 3.66 -7.71
N GLN A 71 -10.47 4.63 -8.59
CA GLN A 71 -9.37 4.74 -9.56
C GLN A 71 -8.28 5.74 -9.15
N GLU A 72 -8.63 6.86 -8.55
CA GLU A 72 -7.72 7.99 -8.33
C GLU A 72 -6.95 7.91 -7.01
N SER A 73 -5.90 8.72 -6.87
CA SER A 73 -5.19 8.86 -5.61
C SER A 73 -6.07 9.53 -4.54
N CYS A 74 -5.87 9.18 -3.27
CA CYS A 74 -6.60 9.79 -2.16
C CYS A 74 -6.45 11.33 -2.13
N LEU A 75 -5.26 11.83 -2.48
CA LEU A 75 -4.96 13.27 -2.52
C LEU A 75 -5.72 13.98 -3.65
N ALA A 76 -5.84 13.35 -4.83
CA ALA A 76 -6.58 13.91 -5.94
C ALA A 76 -8.07 14.02 -5.60
N VAL A 77 -8.69 12.93 -5.13
CA VAL A 77 -10.10 12.95 -4.73
C VAL A 77 -10.37 14.00 -3.65
N ALA A 78 -9.55 14.04 -2.61
CA ALA A 78 -9.68 15.00 -1.53
C ALA A 78 -9.63 16.46 -2.03
N HIS A 79 -8.67 16.75 -2.92
CA HIS A 79 -8.47 18.09 -3.48
C HIS A 79 -9.63 18.57 -4.37
N TRP A 80 -10.11 17.71 -5.26
CA TRP A 80 -11.12 18.08 -6.24
C TRP A 80 -12.53 18.12 -5.67
N PHE A 81 -12.86 17.22 -4.76
CA PHE A 81 -14.19 17.15 -4.13
C PHE A 81 -14.28 17.85 -2.77
N GLY A 82 -13.21 18.53 -2.32
CA GLY A 82 -13.22 19.35 -1.12
C GLY A 82 -13.41 18.57 0.18
N VAL A 83 -12.90 17.35 0.26
CA VAL A 83 -13.01 16.49 1.45
C VAL A 83 -11.65 16.17 2.07
N SER A 84 -11.64 15.68 3.29
CA SER A 84 -10.38 15.25 3.91
C SER A 84 -9.88 13.92 3.33
N PRO A 85 -8.57 13.66 3.28
CA PRO A 85 -8.03 12.36 2.90
C PRO A 85 -8.56 11.20 3.75
N GLN A 86 -8.87 11.47 5.01
CA GLN A 86 -9.47 10.49 5.92
C GLN A 86 -10.87 10.08 5.46
N THR A 87 -11.68 11.04 5.00
CA THR A 87 -13.01 10.77 4.43
C THR A 87 -12.91 9.84 3.22
N VAL A 88 -11.97 10.11 2.30
CA VAL A 88 -11.74 9.25 1.13
C VAL A 88 -11.31 7.84 1.55
N THR A 89 -10.48 7.73 2.59
CA THR A 89 -10.06 6.42 3.14
C THR A 89 -11.24 5.62 3.68
N VAL A 90 -12.19 6.29 4.36
CA VAL A 90 -13.43 5.64 4.83
C VAL A 90 -14.28 5.18 3.65
N TRP A 91 -14.46 6.03 2.62
CA TRP A 91 -15.20 5.65 1.41
C TRP A 91 -14.59 4.43 0.72
N ARG A 92 -13.26 4.39 0.57
CA ARG A 92 -12.55 3.22 0.00
C ARG A 92 -12.82 1.95 0.79
N ARG A 93 -12.74 2.01 2.10
CA ARG A 93 -13.02 0.86 2.96
C ARG A 93 -14.44 0.34 2.75
N ASN A 94 -15.42 1.25 2.69
CA ASN A 94 -16.83 0.90 2.52
C ASN A 94 -17.13 0.35 1.11
N LEU A 95 -16.40 0.81 0.08
CA LEU A 95 -16.50 0.32 -1.29
C LEU A 95 -15.63 -0.91 -1.58
N GLY A 96 -14.93 -1.47 -0.58
CA GLY A 96 -14.02 -2.61 -0.77
C GLY A 96 -12.77 -2.28 -1.60
N VAL A 97 -12.41 -1.01 -1.74
CA VAL A 97 -11.26 -0.55 -2.53
C VAL A 97 -9.98 -0.69 -1.73
N PRO A 98 -8.93 -1.34 -2.25
CA PRO A 98 -7.67 -1.47 -1.54
C PRO A 98 -6.98 -0.12 -1.31
N ALA A 99 -6.16 -0.02 -0.25
CA ALA A 99 -5.42 1.20 0.08
C ALA A 99 -4.50 1.68 -1.06
N VAL A 100 -4.03 0.77 -1.89
CA VAL A 100 -3.21 1.04 -3.09
C VAL A 100 -4.01 0.69 -4.34
N ASN A 101 -4.74 1.67 -4.85
CA ASN A 101 -5.46 1.61 -6.12
C ASN A 101 -4.58 2.07 -7.30
N PRO A 102 -5.07 2.02 -8.57
CA PRO A 102 -4.29 2.44 -9.74
C PRO A 102 -3.70 3.84 -9.63
N GLY A 103 -4.47 4.85 -9.26
CA GLY A 103 -4.00 6.23 -9.12
C GLY A 103 -2.95 6.40 -8.00
N THR A 104 -3.11 5.69 -6.88
CA THR A 104 -2.08 5.68 -5.82
C THR A 104 -0.79 5.02 -6.30
N ARG A 105 -0.89 3.96 -7.10
CA ARG A 105 0.28 3.26 -7.68
C ARG A 105 1.02 4.15 -8.66
N ALA A 106 0.29 4.81 -9.57
CA ALA A 106 0.87 5.77 -10.51
C ALA A 106 1.56 6.92 -9.79
N LEU A 107 0.92 7.52 -8.78
CA LEU A 107 1.51 8.56 -7.96
C LEU A 107 2.79 8.11 -7.26
N LYS A 108 2.82 6.90 -6.70
CA LYS A 108 4.01 6.32 -6.07
C LYS A 108 5.13 6.07 -7.07
N SER A 109 4.79 5.61 -8.28
CA SER A 109 5.77 5.38 -9.35
C SER A 109 6.49 6.67 -9.71
N ASP A 110 5.75 7.76 -9.95
CA ASP A 110 6.35 9.05 -10.27
C ASP A 110 7.25 9.57 -9.14
N TYR A 111 6.79 9.41 -7.91
CA TYR A 111 7.58 9.78 -6.73
C TYR A 111 8.89 9.00 -6.61
N PHE A 112 8.87 7.74 -7.01
CA PHE A 112 10.02 6.85 -6.87
C PHE A 112 11.22 7.30 -7.71
N PHE A 113 10.97 7.88 -8.86
CA PHE A 113 12.01 8.32 -9.80
C PHE A 113 12.46 9.78 -9.60
N GLU A 114 11.88 10.52 -8.66
CA GLU A 114 12.32 11.87 -8.35
C GLU A 114 13.76 11.90 -7.79
N PRO A 115 14.63 12.83 -8.21
CA PRO A 115 16.03 12.88 -7.78
C PRO A 115 16.22 12.90 -6.27
N TRP A 116 15.36 13.64 -5.56
CA TRP A 116 15.42 13.72 -4.10
C TRP A 116 15.03 12.39 -3.44
N ALA A 117 14.05 11.66 -4.00
CA ALA A 117 13.63 10.35 -3.49
C ALA A 117 14.72 9.30 -3.73
N MET A 118 15.38 9.33 -4.88
CA MET A 118 16.53 8.49 -5.18
C MET A 118 17.71 8.79 -4.22
N LYS A 119 17.98 10.06 -3.96
CA LYS A 119 19.01 10.48 -2.99
C LYS A 119 18.68 10.00 -1.56
N ALA A 120 17.42 10.18 -1.12
CA ALA A 120 16.97 9.71 0.18
C ALA A 120 17.05 8.18 0.30
N LYS A 121 16.66 7.44 -0.74
CA LYS A 121 16.77 5.98 -0.81
C LYS A 121 18.22 5.51 -0.73
N LYS A 122 19.14 6.14 -1.48
CA LYS A 122 20.58 5.84 -1.42
C LYS A 122 21.14 6.05 -0.01
N LYS A 123 20.77 7.17 0.65
CA LYS A 123 21.15 7.46 2.04
C LYS A 123 20.58 6.42 3.03
N ALA A 124 19.31 6.06 2.89
CA ALA A 124 18.67 5.05 3.73
C ALA A 124 19.32 3.66 3.56
N TRP A 125 19.67 3.30 2.33
CA TRP A 125 20.33 2.03 2.01
C TRP A 125 21.76 1.96 2.59
N ALA A 126 22.53 3.04 2.45
CA ALA A 126 23.85 3.15 3.08
C ALA A 126 23.75 2.98 4.61
N LYS A 127 22.81 3.68 5.26
CA LYS A 127 22.55 3.53 6.70
C LYS A 127 22.07 2.13 7.08
N GLY A 128 21.35 1.44 6.18
CA GLY A 128 20.92 0.05 6.38
C GLY A 128 22.08 -0.97 6.36
N LYS A 129 23.16 -0.64 5.64
CA LYS A 129 24.39 -1.46 5.53
C LYS A 129 25.45 -1.11 6.55
N ASP A 130 25.21 -0.15 7.43
CA ASP A 130 26.16 0.25 8.49
C ASP A 130 26.53 -0.98 9.36
N PRO A 131 27.81 -1.35 9.44
CA PRO A 131 28.26 -2.54 10.15
C PRO A 131 27.87 -2.53 11.63
N GLU A 132 27.99 -1.38 12.30
CA GLU A 132 27.63 -1.24 13.71
C GLU A 132 26.14 -1.49 13.95
N ARG A 133 25.28 -0.90 13.11
CA ARG A 133 23.85 -1.13 13.14
C ARG A 133 23.50 -2.59 12.86
N CYS A 134 24.14 -3.20 11.88
CA CYS A 134 23.94 -4.62 11.55
C CYS A 134 24.36 -5.52 12.72
N ALA A 135 25.48 -5.23 13.36
CA ALA A 135 25.94 -5.95 14.53
C ALA A 135 24.97 -5.84 15.71
N LYS A 136 24.47 -4.64 16.02
CA LYS A 136 23.43 -4.42 17.05
C LYS A 136 22.16 -5.21 16.77
N ILE A 137 21.69 -5.20 15.52
CA ILE A 137 20.51 -5.99 15.11
C ILE A 137 20.77 -7.49 15.23
N ALA A 138 21.94 -7.95 14.82
CA ALA A 138 22.33 -9.36 14.95
C ALA A 138 22.38 -9.79 16.43
N ALA A 139 23.06 -9.03 17.27
CA ALA A 139 23.14 -9.28 18.71
C ALA A 139 21.77 -9.35 19.38
N SER A 140 20.84 -8.45 19.00
CA SER A 140 19.50 -8.46 19.57
C SER A 140 18.65 -9.68 19.19
N LYS A 141 19.06 -10.44 18.15
CA LYS A 141 18.37 -11.64 17.64
C LYS A 141 19.01 -12.95 18.05
N VAL A 142 20.25 -12.92 18.57
CA VAL A 142 20.93 -14.11 19.04
C VAL A 142 20.14 -14.76 20.17
N GLY A 143 19.97 -16.08 20.12
CA GLY A 143 19.23 -16.87 21.11
C GLY A 143 17.70 -16.77 21.03
N LYS A 144 17.14 -15.85 20.24
CA LYS A 144 15.69 -15.73 20.09
C LYS A 144 15.16 -16.68 19.01
N LYS A 145 14.33 -17.63 19.39
CA LYS A 145 13.63 -18.50 18.45
C LYS A 145 12.65 -17.68 17.61
N ARG A 146 12.58 -17.98 16.32
CA ARG A 146 11.58 -17.34 15.45
C ARG A 146 10.18 -17.84 15.79
N PRO A 147 9.14 -16.96 15.71
CA PRO A 147 7.76 -17.39 15.91
C PRO A 147 7.37 -18.51 14.92
N PRO A 148 6.52 -19.47 15.32
CA PRO A 148 6.14 -20.61 14.49
C PRO A 148 5.59 -20.21 13.12
N HIS A 149 4.73 -19.18 13.05
CA HIS A 149 4.16 -18.69 11.78
C HIS A 149 5.22 -18.17 10.80
N VAL A 150 6.33 -17.60 11.32
CA VAL A 150 7.46 -17.14 10.48
C VAL A 150 8.24 -18.33 9.92
N ILE A 151 8.48 -19.36 10.76
CA ILE A 151 9.13 -20.59 10.34
C ILE A 151 8.34 -21.27 9.24
N GLU A 152 7.02 -21.39 9.41
CA GLU A 152 6.13 -22.01 8.44
C GLU A 152 6.06 -21.23 7.14
N ALA A 153 5.94 -19.90 7.19
CA ALA A 153 6.00 -19.04 6.00
C ALA A 153 7.32 -19.19 5.23
N MET A 154 8.45 -19.32 5.95
CA MET A 154 9.76 -19.57 5.33
C MET A 154 9.84 -20.97 4.71
N ARG A 155 9.25 -21.98 5.33
CA ARG A 155 9.18 -23.34 4.81
C ARG A 155 8.41 -23.35 3.50
N ILE A 156 7.19 -22.83 3.49
CA ILE A 156 6.33 -22.73 2.29
C ILE A 156 7.02 -21.95 1.18
N GLY A 157 7.65 -20.81 1.50
CA GLY A 157 8.34 -19.98 0.52
C GLY A 157 9.56 -20.63 -0.14
N ARG A 158 10.14 -21.67 0.50
CA ARG A 158 11.31 -22.43 -0.02
C ARG A 158 10.92 -23.75 -0.65
N THR A 159 9.78 -24.31 -0.31
CA THR A 159 9.32 -25.60 -0.87
C THR A 159 9.12 -25.48 -2.38
N GLY A 160 9.64 -26.44 -3.10
CA GLY A 160 9.54 -26.51 -4.56
C GLY A 160 10.43 -25.54 -5.35
N LYS A 161 11.24 -24.69 -4.67
CA LYS A 161 12.21 -23.82 -5.37
C LYS A 161 13.61 -24.47 -5.39
N PRO A 162 14.11 -24.92 -6.56
CA PRO A 162 15.46 -25.44 -6.64
C PRO A 162 16.46 -24.33 -6.34
N GLN A 163 17.49 -24.65 -5.59
CA GLN A 163 18.58 -23.70 -5.32
C GLN A 163 19.44 -23.53 -6.59
N SER A 164 19.96 -22.31 -6.80
CA SER A 164 20.85 -22.04 -7.93
C SER A 164 22.10 -22.93 -7.88
N ALA A 165 22.67 -23.24 -9.04
CA ALA A 165 23.89 -24.05 -9.14
C ALA A 165 25.05 -23.45 -8.33
N GLU A 166 25.17 -22.12 -8.31
CA GLU A 166 26.17 -21.39 -7.53
C GLU A 166 25.96 -21.57 -6.03
N THR A 167 24.70 -21.47 -5.54
CA THR A 167 24.38 -21.70 -4.14
C THR A 167 24.70 -23.13 -3.71
N ARG A 168 24.36 -24.12 -4.54
CA ARG A 168 24.68 -25.53 -4.28
C ARG A 168 26.20 -25.75 -4.20
N LYS A 169 26.98 -25.13 -5.10
CA LYS A 169 28.44 -25.19 -5.08
C LYS A 169 29.03 -24.59 -3.81
N LYS A 170 28.56 -23.40 -3.38
CA LYS A 170 28.99 -22.75 -2.13
C LYS A 170 28.68 -23.61 -0.89
N MET A 171 27.50 -24.22 -0.86
CA MET A 171 27.10 -25.11 0.24
C MET A 171 27.97 -26.38 0.27
N SER A 172 28.27 -26.98 -0.88
CA SER A 172 29.17 -28.16 -0.97
C SER A 172 30.57 -27.84 -0.44
N ILE A 173 31.15 -26.71 -0.85
CA ILE A 173 32.47 -26.26 -0.37
C ILE A 173 32.45 -26.05 1.14
N SER A 174 31.42 -25.37 1.68
CA SER A 174 31.28 -25.15 3.11
C SER A 174 31.12 -26.45 3.90
N GLN A 175 30.37 -27.40 3.38
CA GLN A 175 30.21 -28.73 4.00
C GLN A 175 31.50 -29.54 3.99
N GLN A 176 32.28 -29.47 2.89
CA GLN A 176 33.56 -30.11 2.80
C GLN A 176 34.60 -29.53 3.81
N ALA A 177 34.62 -28.20 3.95
CA ALA A 177 35.45 -27.51 4.93
C ALA A 177 35.12 -27.88 6.37
N ASN A 178 33.82 -28.10 6.68
CA ASN A 178 33.35 -28.49 8.02
C ASN A 178 33.45 -29.99 8.30
N ARG A 179 33.63 -30.82 7.26
CA ARG A 179 34.03 -32.21 7.43
C ARG A 179 35.54 -32.23 7.63
N GLY A 180 36.00 -32.10 8.87
CA GLY A 180 37.44 -32.23 9.19
C GLY A 180 38.06 -33.51 8.58
N PRO A 181 39.41 -33.62 8.54
CA PRO A 181 40.07 -34.74 7.91
C PRO A 181 39.53 -36.05 8.49
N ASN A 182 39.04 -36.87 7.58
CA ASN A 182 38.46 -38.19 7.86
C ASN A 182 39.43 -38.98 8.76
N LYS A 183 39.14 -39.14 10.03
CA LYS A 183 39.86 -40.09 10.87
C LYS A 183 39.61 -41.47 10.30
N LYS A 184 40.50 -41.91 9.39
CA LYS A 184 40.55 -43.30 8.97
C LYS A 184 40.68 -44.12 10.23
N ASN A 185 39.70 -44.99 10.51
CA ASN A 185 39.79 -46.03 11.51
C ASN A 185 41.02 -46.89 11.19
N THR A 186 42.09 -46.67 11.90
CA THR A 186 43.16 -47.65 12.07
C THR A 186 42.63 -48.65 13.08
N SER A 187 41.93 -49.65 12.63
CA SER A 187 41.79 -50.92 13.29
C SER A 187 43.15 -51.62 13.18
N VAL A 188 43.91 -51.56 14.28
CA VAL A 188 45.10 -52.42 14.46
C VAL A 188 44.61 -53.72 15.08
N THR A 189 44.94 -54.79 14.43
CA THR A 189 44.97 -56.20 14.81
C THR A 189 45.43 -56.43 16.23
#